data_8323890fc115ee5884932d221403a10a
#
_entry.id   8323890fc115ee5884932d221403a10a
#
_cell.length_a   1.000
_cell.length_b   1.000
_cell.length_c   1.000
_cell.angle_alpha   90.00
_cell.angle_beta   90.00
_cell.angle_gamma   90.00
#
_symmetry.space_group_name_H-M   'P 1'
#
loop_
_entity.id
_entity.type
_entity.pdbx_description
1 polymer ?
#
loop_
_entity_poly.entity_id
_entity_poly.type
_entity_poly.pdbx_seq_one_letter_code
_entity_poly.pdbx_strand_id
1 'polypeptide(L)'
;MSRSVIISTVIIGFLFISCGEDIPNEEVFDNPLDDEVVEYDLPALTLFPIQIDAAVNSNFKIDIFAMGVENLAGSYVRLNYDKTMLQVSLAQMGTLFSDAAQDPVFVHEDNSQNGWIDIHTSFLGSDSVSVSGTGSLAEIIFTSLLAGESTLTFDAVCELVDPDDNPIEIKGFGEGVVNAQ
;
A
#
# COMPACT_ATOMS: atom_id res chain seq x y z
N MET A 1 75.34 -42.69 28.42
CA MET A 1 74.47 -41.64 29.01
C MET A 1 73.81 -40.86 27.86
N SER A 2 72.62 -41.28 27.48
CA SER A 2 71.84 -40.69 26.38
C SER A 2 70.76 -39.75 27.01
N ARG A 3 70.78 -38.49 26.64
CA ARG A 3 69.78 -37.52 27.01
C ARG A 3 68.77 -37.40 25.91
N SER A 4 67.56 -37.94 26.10
CA SER A 4 66.45 -37.71 25.25
C SER A 4 65.90 -36.27 25.46
N VAL A 5 65.85 -35.54 24.34
CA VAL A 5 65.20 -34.23 24.29
C VAL A 5 63.78 -34.42 23.77
N ILE A 6 62.80 -34.14 24.62
CA ILE A 6 61.38 -34.17 24.25
C ILE A 6 61.02 -32.80 23.66
N ILE A 7 60.77 -32.75 22.37
CA ILE A 7 60.26 -31.56 21.71
C ILE A 7 58.75 -31.56 21.82
N SER A 8 58.26 -30.63 22.66
CA SER A 8 56.82 -30.42 22.82
C SER A 8 56.34 -29.50 21.72
N THR A 9 55.58 -30.07 20.79
CA THR A 9 54.96 -29.29 19.69
C THR A 9 53.67 -28.67 20.22
N VAL A 10 53.69 -27.35 20.42
CA VAL A 10 52.49 -26.54 20.73
C VAL A 10 51.77 -26.27 19.41
N ILE A 11 50.61 -26.93 19.24
CA ILE A 11 49.68 -26.64 18.14
C ILE A 11 48.83 -25.41 18.58
N ILE A 12 49.15 -24.26 17.98
CA ILE A 12 48.30 -23.05 18.12
C ILE A 12 47.15 -23.19 17.15
N GLY A 13 45.99 -23.57 17.69
CA GLY A 13 44.72 -23.56 16.95
C GLY A 13 44.29 -22.11 16.65
N PHE A 14 44.33 -21.72 15.39
CA PHE A 14 43.68 -20.50 14.93
C PHE A 14 42.17 -20.71 14.93
N LEU A 15 41.49 -20.15 15.91
CA LEU A 15 40.03 -19.95 15.85
C LEU A 15 39.75 -18.83 14.86
N PHE A 16 39.31 -19.20 13.66
CA PHE A 16 38.66 -18.25 12.76
C PHE A 16 37.31 -17.87 13.38
N ILE A 17 37.27 -16.72 14.06
CA ILE A 17 36.02 -16.05 14.36
C ILE A 17 35.56 -15.47 13.03
N SER A 18 34.65 -16.18 12.36
CA SER A 18 33.85 -15.63 11.28
C SER A 18 32.96 -14.57 11.92
N CYS A 19 33.33 -13.29 11.83
CA CYS A 19 32.38 -12.21 11.92
C CYS A 19 31.44 -12.38 10.74
N GLY A 20 30.27 -12.99 10.96
CA GLY A 20 29.13 -12.74 10.10
C GLY A 20 28.82 -11.24 10.28
N GLU A 21 29.12 -10.43 9.28
CA GLU A 21 28.49 -9.14 9.17
C GLU A 21 27.01 -9.47 8.98
N ASP A 22 26.20 -9.19 10.02
CA ASP A 22 24.78 -9.03 9.87
C ASP A 22 24.61 -7.90 8.84
N ILE A 23 24.32 -8.29 7.60
CA ILE A 23 23.83 -7.37 6.59
C ILE A 23 22.57 -6.79 7.24
N PRO A 24 22.48 -5.46 7.49
CA PRO A 24 21.23 -4.88 7.92
C PRO A 24 20.20 -5.36 6.91
N ASN A 25 19.15 -6.03 7.37
CA ASN A 25 17.98 -6.26 6.54
C ASN A 25 17.65 -4.87 5.98
N GLU A 26 17.87 -4.66 4.68
CA GLU A 26 17.15 -3.62 3.98
C GLU A 26 15.73 -3.82 4.46
N GLU A 27 15.11 -2.78 5.00
CA GLU A 27 13.68 -2.81 5.31
C GLU A 27 13.00 -3.13 3.98
N VAL A 28 12.83 -4.42 3.73
CA VAL A 28 11.98 -4.89 2.64
C VAL A 28 10.64 -4.29 3.00
N PHE A 29 10.16 -3.37 2.18
CA PHE A 29 8.81 -2.84 2.30
C PHE A 29 7.89 -4.06 2.35
N ASP A 30 7.42 -4.36 3.55
CA ASP A 30 6.47 -5.44 3.79
C ASP A 30 5.15 -4.99 3.18
N ASN A 31 4.88 -5.48 1.97
CA ASN A 31 3.63 -5.19 1.30
C ASN A 31 2.52 -5.88 2.10
N PRO A 32 1.63 -5.12 2.78
CA PRO A 32 0.61 -5.73 3.62
C PRO A 32 -0.37 -6.63 2.87
N LEU A 33 -0.32 -6.63 1.52
CA LEU A 33 -1.15 -7.47 0.67
C LEU A 33 -0.48 -8.83 0.34
N ASP A 34 0.79 -9.04 0.68
CA ASP A 34 1.49 -10.30 0.42
C ASP A 34 0.94 -11.47 1.26
N ASP A 35 0.35 -11.18 2.42
CA ASP A 35 -0.30 -12.16 3.28
C ASP A 35 -1.77 -12.46 2.90
N GLU A 36 -2.32 -11.72 1.96
CA GLU A 36 -3.69 -11.87 1.48
C GLU A 36 -3.74 -12.87 0.30
N VAL A 37 -4.55 -13.91 0.41
CA VAL A 37 -4.67 -14.99 -0.60
C VAL A 37 -5.50 -14.54 -1.82
N VAL A 38 -5.49 -13.27 -2.16
CA VAL A 38 -6.21 -12.74 -3.32
C VAL A 38 -5.22 -12.39 -4.43
N GLU A 39 -5.27 -13.16 -5.52
CA GLU A 39 -4.45 -12.93 -6.70
C GLU A 39 -5.21 -12.02 -7.67
N TYR A 40 -4.63 -10.86 -8.00
CA TYR A 40 -5.17 -9.92 -8.98
C TYR A 40 -4.34 -9.92 -10.24
N ASP A 41 -5.01 -9.79 -11.40
CA ASP A 41 -4.33 -9.41 -12.64
C ASP A 41 -3.83 -7.96 -12.53
N LEU A 42 -2.53 -7.74 -12.73
CA LEU A 42 -1.90 -6.42 -12.57
C LEU A 42 -1.86 -5.62 -13.88
N PRO A 43 -1.97 -4.29 -13.83
CA PRO A 43 -2.21 -3.42 -12.67
C PRO A 43 -3.61 -3.55 -12.06
N ALA A 44 -3.72 -3.42 -10.74
CA ALA A 44 -4.99 -3.52 -10.04
C ALA A 44 -5.18 -2.40 -9.00
N LEU A 45 -6.45 -2.10 -8.69
CA LEU A 45 -6.83 -1.30 -7.51
C LEU A 45 -7.43 -2.23 -6.45
N THR A 46 -7.00 -2.10 -5.21
CA THR A 46 -7.53 -2.89 -4.10
C THR A 46 -7.63 -2.07 -2.83
N LEU A 47 -8.25 -2.63 -1.80
CA LEU A 47 -8.40 -2.02 -0.49
C LEU A 47 -7.58 -2.81 0.54
N PHE A 48 -7.01 -2.10 1.50
CA PHE A 48 -6.34 -2.72 2.63
C PHE A 48 -6.73 -2.03 3.94
N PRO A 49 -7.10 -2.81 4.97
CA PRO A 49 -7.38 -4.25 4.89
C PRO A 49 -8.65 -4.54 4.08
N ILE A 50 -8.76 -5.74 3.50
CA ILE A 50 -9.94 -6.17 2.72
C ILE A 50 -11.15 -6.47 3.61
N GLN A 51 -10.93 -6.74 4.90
CA GLN A 51 -11.97 -6.93 5.89
C GLN A 51 -11.64 -6.18 7.17
N ILE A 52 -12.62 -5.45 7.69
CA ILE A 52 -12.51 -4.67 8.92
C ILE A 52 -13.67 -5.00 9.85
N ASP A 53 -13.35 -5.25 11.11
CA ASP A 53 -14.31 -5.27 12.21
C ASP A 53 -14.21 -3.94 12.96
N ALA A 54 -15.30 -3.18 13.01
CA ALA A 54 -15.35 -1.87 13.64
C ALA A 54 -16.49 -1.78 14.68
N ALA A 55 -16.27 -1.04 15.76
CA ALA A 55 -17.37 -0.73 16.67
C ALA A 55 -18.26 0.36 16.06
N VAL A 56 -19.57 0.31 16.32
CA VAL A 56 -20.47 1.39 15.89
C VAL A 56 -20.06 2.73 16.51
N ASN A 57 -20.10 3.78 15.73
CA ASN A 57 -19.61 5.14 16.05
C ASN A 57 -18.08 5.20 16.28
N SER A 58 -17.32 4.24 15.81
CA SER A 58 -15.86 4.32 15.81
C SER A 58 -15.28 4.64 14.42
N ASN A 59 -14.08 5.20 14.43
CA ASN A 59 -13.32 5.46 13.21
C ASN A 59 -12.45 4.24 12.88
N PHE A 60 -12.30 3.96 11.61
CA PHE A 60 -11.38 2.97 11.08
C PHE A 60 -10.75 3.48 9.79
N LYS A 61 -9.60 2.92 9.45
CA LYS A 61 -8.81 3.31 8.30
C LYS A 61 -8.88 2.25 7.20
N ILE A 62 -8.97 2.71 5.96
CA ILE A 62 -8.79 1.89 4.76
C ILE A 62 -7.81 2.61 3.84
N ASP A 63 -6.86 1.86 3.32
CA ASP A 63 -5.96 2.32 2.27
C ASP A 63 -6.45 1.83 0.91
N ILE A 64 -6.44 2.71 -0.08
CA ILE A 64 -6.62 2.39 -1.49
C ILE A 64 -5.23 2.11 -2.07
N PHE A 65 -4.98 0.89 -2.51
CA PHE A 65 -3.72 0.48 -3.13
C PHE A 65 -3.83 0.43 -4.65
N ALA A 66 -2.78 0.92 -5.32
CA ALA A 66 -2.47 0.56 -6.68
C ALA A 66 -1.39 -0.53 -6.66
N MET A 67 -1.65 -1.65 -7.30
CA MET A 67 -0.75 -2.79 -7.37
C MET A 67 -0.12 -2.90 -8.75
N GLY A 68 1.21 -3.04 -8.79
CA GLY A 68 1.96 -3.32 -10.02
C GLY A 68 1.79 -2.27 -11.11
N VAL A 69 1.64 -0.99 -10.73
CA VAL A 69 1.55 0.11 -11.69
C VAL A 69 2.94 0.46 -12.21
N GLU A 70 3.02 0.83 -13.46
CA GLU A 70 4.23 1.35 -14.09
C GLU A 70 3.97 2.74 -14.64
N ASN A 71 4.91 3.66 -14.39
CA ASN A 71 4.89 5.01 -14.94
C ASN A 71 3.62 5.81 -14.64
N LEU A 72 3.07 5.68 -13.42
CA LEU A 72 1.86 6.37 -13.00
C LEU A 72 2.13 7.86 -12.74
N ALA A 73 1.45 8.75 -13.46
CA ALA A 73 1.55 10.21 -13.28
C ALA A 73 0.27 10.83 -12.74
N GLY A 74 -0.88 10.18 -12.96
CA GLY A 74 -2.15 10.64 -12.46
C GLY A 74 -3.12 9.50 -12.19
N SER A 75 -4.03 9.72 -11.24
CA SER A 75 -5.09 8.77 -10.91
C SER A 75 -6.41 9.48 -10.63
N TYR A 76 -7.48 8.87 -11.07
CA TYR A 76 -8.84 9.15 -10.62
C TYR A 76 -9.44 7.87 -10.06
N VAL A 77 -9.84 7.90 -8.81
CA VAL A 77 -10.44 6.75 -8.14
C VAL A 77 -11.77 7.16 -7.54
N ARG A 78 -12.83 6.43 -7.88
CA ARG A 78 -14.14 6.50 -7.23
C ARG A 78 -14.36 5.25 -6.40
N LEU A 79 -14.54 5.45 -5.09
CA LEU A 79 -14.89 4.41 -4.14
C LEU A 79 -16.34 4.58 -3.69
N ASN A 80 -17.15 3.56 -3.94
CA ASN A 80 -18.55 3.49 -3.51
C ASN A 80 -18.65 2.89 -2.10
N TYR A 81 -19.54 3.44 -1.27
CA TYR A 81 -19.81 2.97 0.10
C TYR A 81 -21.29 3.12 0.46
N ASP A 82 -21.76 2.35 1.43
CA ASP A 82 -23.12 2.53 1.96
C ASP A 82 -23.17 3.73 2.91
N LYS A 83 -23.69 4.85 2.41
CA LYS A 83 -23.86 6.10 3.15
C LYS A 83 -24.75 6.01 4.37
N THR A 84 -25.56 4.95 4.49
CA THR A 84 -26.41 4.75 5.67
C THR A 84 -25.63 4.10 6.81
N MET A 85 -24.56 3.40 6.48
CA MET A 85 -23.72 2.67 7.42
C MET A 85 -22.37 3.32 7.67
N LEU A 86 -21.85 4.05 6.69
CA LEU A 86 -20.49 4.64 6.71
C LEU A 86 -20.55 6.13 6.38
N GLN A 87 -19.63 6.87 6.98
CA GLN A 87 -19.38 8.29 6.69
C GLN A 87 -17.87 8.51 6.50
N VAL A 88 -17.48 9.21 5.46
CA VAL A 88 -16.09 9.65 5.29
C VAL A 88 -15.78 10.75 6.32
N SER A 89 -14.72 10.56 7.10
CA SER A 89 -14.26 11.52 8.10
C SER A 89 -13.02 12.29 7.65
N LEU A 90 -12.13 11.62 6.89
CA LEU A 90 -10.90 12.19 6.35
C LEU A 90 -10.48 11.39 5.13
N ALA A 91 -9.88 12.06 4.15
CA ALA A 91 -9.09 11.42 3.10
C ALA A 91 -7.78 12.17 2.94
N GLN A 92 -6.69 11.42 2.78
CA GLN A 92 -5.35 11.96 2.61
C GLN A 92 -4.55 11.14 1.60
N MET A 93 -3.48 11.72 1.08
CA MET A 93 -2.60 11.07 0.11
C MET A 93 -1.91 9.86 0.75
N GLY A 94 -1.80 8.79 -0.02
CA GLY A 94 -1.10 7.56 0.37
C GLY A 94 0.41 7.61 0.17
N THR A 95 1.07 6.48 0.41
CA THR A 95 2.53 6.38 0.45
C THR A 95 3.18 6.15 -0.91
N LEU A 96 2.44 5.75 -1.95
CA LEU A 96 3.01 5.46 -3.28
C LEU A 96 3.79 6.65 -3.86
N PHE A 97 3.43 7.86 -3.48
CA PHE A 97 4.04 9.10 -3.98
C PHE A 97 5.15 9.65 -3.08
N SER A 98 5.47 8.99 -1.96
CA SER A 98 6.41 9.52 -0.94
C SER A 98 7.82 9.75 -1.46
N ASP A 99 8.28 8.93 -2.41
CA ASP A 99 9.62 9.00 -3.00
C ASP A 99 9.63 9.67 -4.38
N ALA A 100 8.52 10.28 -4.78
CA ALA A 100 8.45 11.00 -6.05
C ALA A 100 9.36 12.24 -6.03
N ALA A 101 9.91 12.58 -7.21
CA ALA A 101 10.77 13.75 -7.36
C ALA A 101 10.04 15.08 -7.12
N GLN A 102 8.72 15.07 -7.14
CA GLN A 102 7.82 16.20 -6.93
C GLN A 102 6.57 15.73 -6.20
N ASP A 103 6.05 16.53 -5.29
CA ASP A 103 4.77 16.28 -4.64
C ASP A 103 3.62 16.41 -5.66
N PRO A 104 2.73 15.43 -5.76
CA PRO A 104 1.53 15.54 -6.59
C PRO A 104 0.48 16.44 -5.93
N VAL A 105 -0.44 16.94 -6.71
CA VAL A 105 -1.69 17.53 -6.20
C VAL A 105 -2.63 16.39 -5.83
N PHE A 106 -3.17 16.46 -4.63
CA PHE A 106 -4.17 15.51 -4.11
C PHE A 106 -5.46 16.26 -3.82
N VAL A 107 -6.56 15.83 -4.42
CA VAL A 107 -7.89 16.41 -4.20
C VAL A 107 -8.90 15.30 -4.00
N HIS A 108 -9.81 15.46 -3.07
CA HIS A 108 -10.93 14.53 -2.88
C HIS A 108 -12.24 15.27 -2.75
N GLU A 109 -13.34 14.60 -3.13
CA GLU A 109 -14.71 15.09 -2.99
C GLU A 109 -15.59 13.94 -2.48
N ASP A 110 -16.15 14.09 -1.27
CA ASP A 110 -17.11 13.14 -0.72
C ASP A 110 -18.54 13.54 -1.12
N ASN A 111 -19.21 12.66 -1.87
CA ASN A 111 -20.62 12.78 -2.18
C ASN A 111 -21.46 11.88 -1.24
N SER A 112 -21.59 12.32 -0.01
CA SER A 112 -22.34 11.61 1.03
C SER A 112 -23.83 11.41 0.71
N GLN A 113 -24.38 12.18 -0.25
CA GLN A 113 -25.78 11.99 -0.68
C GLN A 113 -25.96 10.77 -1.56
N ASN A 114 -24.94 10.41 -2.33
CA ASN A 114 -24.96 9.29 -3.25
C ASN A 114 -24.14 8.09 -2.78
N GLY A 115 -23.25 8.26 -1.76
CA GLY A 115 -22.45 7.18 -1.18
C GLY A 115 -21.21 6.85 -2.00
N TRP A 116 -20.46 7.85 -2.43
CA TRP A 116 -19.16 7.67 -3.06
C TRP A 116 -18.20 8.79 -2.71
N ILE A 117 -16.91 8.51 -2.76
CA ILE A 117 -15.83 9.50 -2.68
C ILE A 117 -14.98 9.44 -3.95
N ASP A 118 -14.72 10.61 -4.53
CA ASP A 118 -13.78 10.80 -5.63
C ASP A 118 -12.43 11.28 -5.10
N ILE A 119 -11.37 10.67 -5.62
CA ILE A 119 -9.99 10.97 -5.26
C ILE A 119 -9.21 11.18 -6.55
N HIS A 120 -8.56 12.33 -6.65
CA HIS A 120 -7.71 12.70 -7.76
C HIS A 120 -6.29 12.95 -7.26
N THR A 121 -5.33 12.34 -7.93
CA THR A 121 -3.92 12.61 -7.70
C THR A 121 -3.23 12.84 -9.04
N SER A 122 -2.42 13.90 -9.17
CA SER A 122 -1.71 14.17 -10.42
C SER A 122 -0.46 15.00 -10.15
N PHE A 123 0.62 14.69 -10.85
CA PHE A 123 1.77 15.56 -10.95
C PHE A 123 1.44 16.72 -11.90
N LEU A 124 1.78 17.95 -11.47
CA LEU A 124 1.57 19.14 -12.28
C LEU A 124 2.91 19.65 -12.81
N GLY A 125 2.97 19.96 -14.09
CA GLY A 125 4.16 20.56 -14.71
C GLY A 125 4.47 20.00 -16.08
N SER A 126 5.60 20.41 -16.63
CA SER A 126 6.11 19.96 -17.93
C SER A 126 7.09 18.78 -17.81
N ASP A 127 7.48 18.41 -16.61
CA ASP A 127 8.39 17.32 -16.36
C ASP A 127 7.62 16.00 -16.30
N SER A 128 8.14 14.98 -16.94
CA SER A 128 7.53 13.64 -16.96
C SER A 128 7.78 12.92 -15.62
N VAL A 129 7.16 13.41 -14.55
CA VAL A 129 7.25 12.80 -13.21
C VAL A 129 6.23 11.70 -13.08
N SER A 130 6.68 10.55 -12.64
CA SER A 130 5.83 9.37 -12.42
C SER A 130 6.36 8.51 -11.29
N VAL A 131 5.53 7.60 -10.79
CA VAL A 131 5.89 6.56 -9.84
C VAL A 131 5.56 5.18 -10.40
N SER A 132 6.22 4.14 -9.89
CA SER A 132 5.97 2.76 -10.28
C SER A 132 6.03 1.86 -9.05
N GLY A 133 5.34 0.72 -9.09
CA GLY A 133 5.35 -0.28 -8.04
C GLY A 133 3.98 -0.55 -7.46
N THR A 134 3.96 -0.96 -6.19
CA THR A 134 2.77 -1.20 -5.39
C THR A 134 2.80 -0.29 -4.18
N GLY A 135 1.70 0.40 -3.89
CA GLY A 135 1.60 1.29 -2.73
C GLY A 135 0.23 1.93 -2.60
N SER A 136 -0.03 2.58 -1.46
CA SER A 136 -1.30 3.24 -1.27
C SER A 136 -1.36 4.56 -2.04
N LEU A 137 -2.44 4.75 -2.82
CA LEU A 137 -2.79 6.01 -3.48
C LEU A 137 -3.40 7.00 -2.49
N ALA A 138 -4.25 6.48 -1.62
CA ALA A 138 -4.97 7.28 -0.63
C ALA A 138 -5.24 6.48 0.65
N GLU A 139 -5.33 7.19 1.76
CA GLU A 139 -5.82 6.70 3.03
C GLU A 139 -7.15 7.36 3.33
N ILE A 140 -8.18 6.58 3.64
CA ILE A 140 -9.51 7.07 3.99
C ILE A 140 -9.85 6.63 5.42
N ILE A 141 -10.27 7.59 6.23
CA ILE A 141 -10.85 7.31 7.55
C ILE A 141 -12.36 7.40 7.43
N PHE A 142 -13.03 6.29 7.70
CA PHE A 142 -14.47 6.20 7.82
C PHE A 142 -14.90 6.20 9.28
N THR A 143 -16.13 6.68 9.53
CA THR A 143 -16.86 6.45 10.76
C THR A 143 -17.98 5.45 10.46
N SER A 144 -18.05 4.37 11.24
CA SER A 144 -19.19 3.45 11.24
C SER A 144 -20.39 4.11 11.91
N LEU A 145 -21.56 4.11 11.28
CA LEU A 145 -22.79 4.74 11.79
C LEU A 145 -23.78 3.73 12.37
N LEU A 146 -23.88 2.55 11.77
CA LEU A 146 -24.84 1.51 12.14
C LEU A 146 -24.17 0.14 12.17
N ALA A 147 -24.71 -0.77 13.00
CA ALA A 147 -24.28 -2.15 13.01
C ALA A 147 -24.73 -2.90 11.75
N GLY A 148 -23.88 -3.76 11.23
CA GLY A 148 -24.13 -4.59 10.05
C GLY A 148 -22.90 -4.68 9.14
N GLU A 149 -23.07 -5.31 7.98
CA GLU A 149 -22.05 -5.46 6.97
C GLU A 149 -22.24 -4.42 5.86
N SER A 150 -21.15 -3.76 5.46
CA SER A 150 -21.09 -2.82 4.33
C SER A 150 -19.94 -3.18 3.42
N THR A 151 -20.21 -3.22 2.11
CA THR A 151 -19.18 -3.45 1.09
C THR A 151 -18.70 -2.14 0.51
N LEU A 152 -17.39 -2.05 0.27
CA LEU A 152 -16.72 -0.97 -0.44
C LEU A 152 -16.29 -1.48 -1.81
N THR A 153 -16.64 -0.75 -2.87
CA THR A 153 -16.36 -1.18 -4.25
C THR A 153 -15.84 -0.02 -5.09
N PHE A 154 -14.92 -0.32 -6.00
CA PHE A 154 -14.49 0.64 -7.00
C PHE A 154 -15.55 0.78 -8.10
N ASP A 155 -15.68 2.00 -8.61
CA ASP A 155 -16.49 2.26 -9.81
C ASP A 155 -15.66 2.04 -11.08
N ALA A 156 -16.32 1.67 -12.17
CA ALA A 156 -15.68 1.48 -13.47
C ALA A 156 -15.12 2.78 -14.11
N VAL A 157 -15.43 3.93 -13.53
CA VAL A 157 -14.89 5.23 -13.97
C VAL A 157 -13.47 5.50 -13.48
N CYS A 158 -12.91 4.61 -12.62
CA CYS A 158 -11.53 4.74 -12.17
C CYS A 158 -10.57 4.75 -13.35
N GLU A 159 -9.58 5.65 -13.29
CA GLU A 159 -8.60 5.84 -14.36
C GLU A 159 -7.21 6.06 -13.78
N LEU A 160 -6.21 5.43 -14.41
CA LEU A 160 -4.79 5.65 -14.15
C LEU A 160 -4.15 6.12 -15.44
N VAL A 161 -3.26 7.13 -15.37
CA VAL A 161 -2.61 7.69 -16.56
C VAL A 161 -1.10 7.82 -16.36
N ASP A 162 -0.38 7.70 -17.48
CA ASP A 162 1.05 7.98 -17.57
C ASP A 162 1.34 9.49 -17.76
N PRO A 163 2.62 9.95 -17.81
CA PRO A 163 2.95 11.36 -18.01
C PRO A 163 2.54 11.96 -19.36
N ASP A 164 2.21 11.12 -20.34
CA ASP A 164 1.76 11.52 -21.68
C ASP A 164 0.22 11.48 -21.80
N ASP A 165 -0.50 11.36 -20.67
CA ASP A 165 -1.95 11.20 -20.57
C ASP A 165 -2.49 9.91 -21.25
N ASN A 166 -1.64 8.90 -21.46
CA ASN A 166 -2.14 7.62 -21.93
C ASN A 166 -2.73 6.81 -20.78
N PRO A 167 -3.87 6.13 -20.97
CA PRO A 167 -4.48 5.32 -19.94
C PRO A 167 -3.62 4.09 -19.62
N ILE A 168 -3.44 3.83 -18.32
CA ILE A 168 -2.91 2.58 -17.78
C ILE A 168 -4.10 1.68 -17.49
N GLU A 169 -4.21 0.55 -18.20
CA GLU A 169 -5.33 -0.38 -18.06
C GLU A 169 -5.38 -0.98 -16.64
N ILE A 170 -6.49 -0.79 -15.93
CA ILE A 170 -6.75 -1.45 -14.65
C ILE A 170 -7.36 -2.81 -14.93
N LYS A 171 -6.67 -3.90 -14.59
CA LYS A 171 -7.09 -5.27 -14.92
C LYS A 171 -7.84 -5.95 -13.77
N GLY A 172 -7.70 -5.44 -12.55
CA GLY A 172 -8.35 -6.00 -11.37
C GLY A 172 -8.89 -4.92 -10.43
N PHE A 173 -10.04 -5.20 -9.82
CA PHE A 173 -10.63 -4.40 -8.74
C PHE A 173 -10.89 -5.31 -7.55
N GLY A 174 -10.29 -4.96 -6.40
CA GLY A 174 -10.60 -5.59 -5.13
C GLY A 174 -11.82 -4.95 -4.47
N GLU A 175 -12.43 -5.66 -3.54
CA GLU A 175 -13.53 -5.17 -2.72
C GLU A 175 -13.10 -5.16 -1.26
N GLY A 176 -13.75 -4.33 -0.44
CA GLY A 176 -13.56 -4.31 1.00
C GLY A 176 -14.87 -4.59 1.74
N VAL A 177 -14.78 -5.26 2.88
CA VAL A 177 -15.93 -5.55 3.73
C VAL A 177 -15.73 -4.95 5.12
N VAL A 178 -16.71 -4.18 5.57
CA VAL A 178 -16.74 -3.58 6.90
C VAL A 178 -17.85 -4.23 7.72
N ASN A 179 -17.48 -4.89 8.81
CA ASN A 179 -18.42 -5.47 9.78
C ASN A 179 -18.50 -4.54 11.00
N ALA A 180 -19.54 -3.77 11.12
CA ALA A 180 -19.79 -2.91 12.27
C ALA A 180 -20.64 -3.62 13.34
N GLN A 181 -20.20 -3.59 14.62
CA GLN A 181 -20.88 -4.25 15.74
C GLN A 181 -20.76 -3.50 17.06
#